data_c1f827bde2423601b72edb6395fcb470
#
_entry.id   c1f827bde2423601b72edb6395fcb470
#
_cell.length_a   1.000
_cell.length_b   1.000
_cell.length_c   1.000
_cell.angle_alpha   90.00
_cell.angle_beta   90.00
_cell.angle_gamma   90.00
#
_symmetry.space_group_name_H-M   'P 1'
#
loop_
_entity.id
_entity.type
_entity.pdbx_description
1 polymer ?
#
loop_
_entity_poly.entity_id
_entity_poly.type
_entity_poly.pdbx_seq_one_letter_code
_entity_poly.pdbx_strand_id
1 'polypeptide(L)'
;MNHSEQLKDVLAEGCIIRRLEDDIYSALPDLPHKHLYDRRAAAYDSVVSTWLYNRLMWGTSPLDYVAFARAASISHPAGRMLDAGCGSLLFTAQVYLASHRQVIAFDQSLQMLKRARARLIRLGGSVPERILLLQADLSNLVFRPGRFDTLLCMNVLHQFAGAAELIPKLSGLLVDGGQLYLTSLVSNGRYIGDRWLGTLYRTGEFVRPRSGVELRNLLEDTLGEEVSYRMKGNMAFATAGC
;
A
#
# COMPACT_ATOMS: atom_id res chain seq x y z
N MET A 1 10.13 -16.38 16.58
CA MET A 1 11.05 -16.13 15.42
C MET A 1 11.38 -14.66 15.47
N ASN A 2 12.64 -14.27 15.50
CA ASN A 2 12.99 -12.85 15.56
C ASN A 2 12.72 -12.15 14.21
N HIS A 3 12.64 -10.82 14.19
CA HIS A 3 12.34 -10.04 12.97
C HIS A 3 13.31 -10.31 11.83
N SER A 4 14.58 -10.54 12.12
CA SER A 4 15.62 -10.84 11.11
C SER A 4 15.38 -12.19 10.43
N GLU A 5 14.91 -13.19 11.15
CA GLU A 5 14.56 -14.51 10.60
C GLU A 5 13.28 -14.41 9.75
N GLN A 6 12.28 -13.66 10.21
CA GLN A 6 11.05 -13.43 9.47
C GLN A 6 11.31 -12.75 8.12
N LEU A 7 12.19 -11.73 8.11
CA LEU A 7 12.57 -11.04 6.87
C LEU A 7 13.39 -11.94 5.93
N LYS A 8 14.31 -12.74 6.44
CA LYS A 8 15.11 -13.69 5.63
C LYS A 8 14.25 -14.74 4.91
N ASP A 9 13.12 -15.14 5.51
CA ASP A 9 12.21 -16.09 4.89
C ASP A 9 11.49 -15.51 3.66
N VAL A 10 11.17 -14.23 3.67
CA VAL A 10 10.38 -13.58 2.61
C VAL A 10 11.18 -12.77 1.61
N LEU A 11 12.42 -12.40 1.92
CA LEU A 11 13.25 -11.59 1.04
C LEU A 11 14.05 -12.47 0.07
N ALA A 12 14.34 -11.93 -1.11
CA ALA A 12 15.18 -12.58 -2.12
C ALA A 12 16.59 -12.87 -1.57
N GLU A 13 17.23 -13.90 -2.11
CA GLU A 13 18.61 -14.26 -1.75
C GLU A 13 19.56 -13.10 -2.07
N GLY A 14 20.51 -12.87 -1.16
CA GLY A 14 21.45 -11.77 -1.31
C GLY A 14 20.91 -10.40 -0.90
N CYS A 15 19.63 -10.28 -0.53
CA CYS A 15 19.09 -9.03 -0.02
C CYS A 15 19.75 -8.66 1.33
N ILE A 16 20.43 -7.51 1.35
CA ILE A 16 21.06 -6.99 2.57
C ILE A 16 20.03 -6.22 3.37
N ILE A 17 19.79 -6.66 4.61
CA ILE A 17 18.87 -6.02 5.54
C ILE A 17 19.68 -5.25 6.57
N ARG A 18 19.32 -3.98 6.77
CA ARG A 18 19.89 -3.12 7.81
C ARG A 18 18.78 -2.70 8.77
N ARG A 19 19.06 -2.74 10.06
CA ARG A 19 18.17 -2.16 11.07
C ARG A 19 18.47 -0.66 11.16
N LEU A 20 17.49 0.18 10.87
CA LEU A 20 17.63 1.63 10.93
C LEU A 20 17.23 2.19 12.29
N GLU A 21 16.15 1.70 12.87
CA GLU A 21 15.61 2.00 14.19
C GLU A 21 15.10 0.71 14.83
N ASP A 22 14.61 0.77 16.06
CA ASP A 22 14.22 -0.44 16.82
C ASP A 22 13.24 -1.35 16.08
N ASP A 23 12.29 -0.78 15.33
CA ASP A 23 11.25 -1.54 14.63
C ASP A 23 11.23 -1.29 13.12
N ILE A 24 12.25 -0.58 12.58
CA ILE A 24 12.34 -0.24 11.16
C ILE A 24 13.61 -0.85 10.55
N TYR A 25 13.41 -1.61 9.49
CA TYR A 25 14.47 -2.21 8.68
C TYR A 25 14.54 -1.56 7.30
N SER A 26 15.68 -1.71 6.61
CA SER A 26 15.85 -1.25 5.22
C SER A 26 16.48 -2.33 4.37
N ALA A 27 15.91 -2.52 3.20
CA ALA A 27 16.46 -3.32 2.11
C ALA A 27 16.98 -2.44 0.96
N LEU A 28 17.00 -1.10 1.13
CA LEU A 28 17.55 -0.19 0.14
C LEU A 28 19.07 -0.10 0.27
N PRO A 29 19.80 0.13 -0.84
CA PRO A 29 21.25 0.42 -0.80
C PRO A 29 21.54 1.74 -0.06
N ASP A 30 22.80 1.91 0.40
CA ASP A 30 23.28 3.07 1.15
C ASP A 30 23.43 4.35 0.28
N LEU A 31 22.42 4.72 -0.45
CA LEU A 31 22.40 5.96 -1.21
C LEU A 31 21.50 7.00 -0.54
N PRO A 32 21.86 8.29 -0.53
CA PRO A 32 21.03 9.34 0.03
C PRO A 32 19.80 9.54 -0.86
N HIS A 33 18.76 8.76 -0.61
CA HIS A 33 17.48 8.92 -1.29
C HIS A 33 16.74 10.11 -0.69
N LYS A 34 16.84 11.29 -1.30
CA LYS A 34 15.94 12.41 -1.03
C LYS A 34 14.63 12.14 -1.76
N HIS A 35 13.66 11.55 -1.07
CA HIS A 35 12.33 11.37 -1.65
C HIS A 35 11.51 12.66 -1.55
N LEU A 36 10.80 12.98 -2.64
CA LEU A 36 9.85 14.11 -2.70
C LEU A 36 8.80 14.02 -1.58
N TYR A 37 8.43 12.79 -1.20
CA TYR A 37 7.47 12.47 -0.14
C TYR A 37 7.95 12.82 1.27
N ASP A 38 9.25 12.83 1.53
CA ASP A 38 9.77 13.14 2.88
C ASP A 38 9.43 14.57 3.32
N ARG A 39 9.41 15.52 2.38
CA ARG A 39 9.04 16.91 2.68
C ARG A 39 7.53 17.10 2.88
N ARG A 40 6.70 16.26 2.29
CA ARG A 40 5.23 16.36 2.28
C ARG A 40 4.55 15.46 3.29
N ALA A 41 5.25 14.48 3.84
CA ALA A 41 4.70 13.50 4.79
C ALA A 41 3.95 14.14 5.96
N ALA A 42 4.37 15.33 6.41
CA ALA A 42 3.72 16.05 7.53
C ALA A 42 2.34 16.59 7.16
N ALA A 43 2.22 17.21 5.98
CA ALA A 43 0.98 17.80 5.50
C ALA A 43 0.02 16.73 4.95
N TYR A 44 0.56 15.64 4.39
CA TYR A 44 -0.21 14.57 3.77
C TYR A 44 -1.21 13.95 4.75
N ASP A 45 -0.76 13.48 5.91
CA ASP A 45 -1.62 12.84 6.90
C ASP A 45 -2.73 13.77 7.42
N SER A 46 -2.44 15.05 7.65
CA SER A 46 -3.41 15.99 8.18
C SER A 46 -4.54 16.31 7.18
N VAL A 47 -4.22 16.34 5.89
CA VAL A 47 -5.22 16.60 4.83
C VAL A 47 -5.98 15.32 4.47
N VAL A 48 -5.25 14.22 4.19
CA VAL A 48 -5.84 12.97 3.70
C VAL A 48 -6.65 12.24 4.78
N SER A 49 -6.36 12.49 6.07
CA SER A 49 -7.15 11.91 7.18
C SER A 49 -8.54 12.54 7.33
N THR A 50 -8.77 13.74 6.76
CA THR A 50 -10.02 14.46 7.00
C THR A 50 -11.18 13.88 6.17
N TRP A 51 -12.32 13.67 6.85
CA TRP A 51 -13.54 13.20 6.19
C TRP A 51 -13.99 14.17 5.09
N LEU A 52 -13.90 15.46 5.36
CA LEU A 52 -14.35 16.50 4.43
C LEU A 52 -13.54 16.51 3.13
N TYR A 53 -12.20 16.38 3.22
CA TYR A 53 -11.34 16.30 2.04
C TYR A 53 -11.68 15.06 1.18
N ASN A 54 -11.78 13.88 1.81
CA ASN A 54 -12.11 12.66 1.09
C ASN A 54 -13.50 12.74 0.43
N ARG A 55 -14.48 13.32 1.15
CA ARG A 55 -15.86 13.46 0.64
C ARG A 55 -15.97 14.42 -0.53
N LEU A 56 -15.34 15.59 -0.42
CA LEU A 56 -15.42 16.65 -1.44
C LEU A 56 -14.54 16.32 -2.65
N MET A 57 -13.27 15.97 -2.43
CA MET A 57 -12.33 15.75 -3.52
C MET A 57 -12.55 14.38 -4.18
N TRP A 58 -12.67 13.32 -3.40
CA TRP A 58 -12.69 11.96 -3.93
C TRP A 58 -14.05 11.28 -3.91
N GLY A 59 -15.03 11.81 -3.18
CA GLY A 59 -16.34 11.16 -3.04
C GLY A 59 -16.33 9.89 -2.18
N THR A 60 -15.29 9.69 -1.38
CA THR A 60 -15.10 8.56 -0.46
C THR A 60 -15.09 9.03 0.99
N SER A 61 -14.84 8.14 1.92
CA SER A 61 -14.58 8.46 3.32
C SER A 61 -13.41 7.63 3.87
N PRO A 62 -12.75 8.09 4.95
CA PRO A 62 -11.74 7.30 5.65
C PRO A 62 -12.23 5.89 6.04
N LEU A 63 -13.52 5.74 6.36
CA LEU A 63 -14.11 4.44 6.72
C LEU A 63 -14.12 3.44 5.55
N ASP A 64 -14.18 3.90 4.30
CA ASP A 64 -14.12 3.02 3.13
C ASP A 64 -12.76 2.33 3.02
N TYR A 65 -11.68 3.07 3.30
CA TYR A 65 -10.32 2.53 3.31
C TYR A 65 -10.11 1.56 4.48
N VAL A 66 -10.61 1.93 5.67
CA VAL A 66 -10.53 1.06 6.85
C VAL A 66 -11.31 -0.24 6.63
N ALA A 67 -12.52 -0.17 6.06
CA ALA A 67 -13.33 -1.35 5.75
C ALA A 67 -12.63 -2.25 4.72
N PHE A 68 -12.00 -1.67 3.71
CA PHE A 68 -11.25 -2.42 2.69
C PHE A 68 -10.01 -3.10 3.27
N ALA A 69 -9.22 -2.37 4.07
CA ALA A 69 -8.07 -2.93 4.77
C ALA A 69 -8.47 -4.04 5.77
N ARG A 70 -9.62 -3.88 6.43
CA ARG A 70 -10.17 -4.93 7.32
C ARG A 70 -10.55 -6.18 6.52
N ALA A 71 -11.21 -6.03 5.36
CA ALA A 71 -11.53 -7.16 4.49
C ALA A 71 -10.24 -7.91 4.08
N ALA A 72 -9.18 -7.20 3.68
CA ALA A 72 -7.88 -7.79 3.40
C ALA A 72 -7.28 -8.51 4.63
N SER A 73 -7.40 -7.91 5.82
CA SER A 73 -6.83 -8.48 7.04
C SER A 73 -7.52 -9.78 7.50
N ILE A 74 -8.80 -9.98 7.19
CA ILE A 74 -9.55 -11.17 7.59
C ILE A 74 -9.67 -12.24 6.50
N SER A 75 -9.24 -11.98 5.26
CA SER A 75 -9.36 -12.94 4.15
C SER A 75 -8.61 -14.26 4.41
N HIS A 76 -7.42 -14.19 5.02
CA HIS A 76 -6.59 -15.34 5.42
C HIS A 76 -6.08 -15.12 6.86
N PRO A 77 -6.87 -15.41 7.90
CA PRO A 77 -6.57 -15.00 9.27
C PRO A 77 -5.25 -15.51 9.84
N ALA A 78 -4.81 -16.72 9.43
CA ALA A 78 -3.57 -17.34 9.86
C ALA A 78 -2.39 -17.03 8.93
N GLY A 79 -2.64 -16.42 7.78
CA GLY A 79 -1.63 -16.17 6.75
C GLY A 79 -0.79 -14.92 7.01
N ARG A 80 0.21 -14.74 6.15
CA ARG A 80 1.10 -13.59 6.14
C ARG A 80 0.59 -12.52 5.18
N MET A 81 0.58 -11.26 5.61
CA MET A 81 0.10 -10.13 4.83
C MET A 81 1.26 -9.20 4.46
N LEU A 82 1.28 -8.75 3.21
CA LEU A 82 2.16 -7.67 2.73
C LEU A 82 1.32 -6.41 2.49
N ASP A 83 1.73 -5.28 3.07
CA ASP A 83 1.18 -3.94 2.78
C ASP A 83 2.20 -3.16 1.96
N ALA A 84 1.94 -3.05 0.66
CA ALA A 84 2.85 -2.49 -0.33
C ALA A 84 2.58 -1.00 -0.55
N GLY A 85 3.56 -0.15 -0.20
CA GLY A 85 3.38 1.30 -0.18
C GLY A 85 2.49 1.72 1.00
N CYS A 86 2.80 1.20 2.19
CA CYS A 86 1.97 1.33 3.39
C CYS A 86 1.84 2.77 3.92
N GLY A 87 2.69 3.68 3.48
CA GLY A 87 2.75 5.06 3.96
C GLY A 87 2.91 5.12 5.49
N SER A 88 2.15 6.00 6.10
CA SER A 88 2.12 6.20 7.56
C SER A 88 1.15 5.25 8.30
N LEU A 89 0.64 4.20 7.66
CA LEU A 89 -0.43 3.32 8.15
C LEU A 89 -1.69 4.10 8.58
N LEU A 90 -2.03 5.17 7.86
CA LEU A 90 -3.12 6.09 8.24
C LEU A 90 -4.45 5.37 8.46
N PHE A 91 -4.80 4.43 7.59
CA PHE A 91 -6.07 3.70 7.61
C PHE A 91 -5.92 2.25 8.09
N THR A 92 -4.69 1.74 8.21
CA THR A 92 -4.41 0.32 8.44
C THR A 92 -3.90 0.02 9.85
N ALA A 93 -3.32 0.99 10.58
CA ALA A 93 -2.72 0.74 11.90
C ALA A 93 -3.68 0.10 12.90
N GLN A 94 -4.93 0.61 13.05
CA GLN A 94 -5.92 0.02 13.96
C GLN A 94 -6.34 -1.38 13.52
N VAL A 95 -6.43 -1.62 12.20
CA VAL A 95 -6.76 -2.94 11.65
C VAL A 95 -5.67 -3.94 12.00
N TYR A 96 -4.40 -3.56 11.84
CA TYR A 96 -3.27 -4.44 12.14
C TYR A 96 -3.11 -4.69 13.64
N LEU A 97 -3.33 -3.68 14.48
CA LEU A 97 -3.32 -3.86 15.94
C LEU A 97 -4.40 -4.82 16.43
N ALA A 98 -5.57 -4.81 15.80
CA ALA A 98 -6.68 -5.70 16.12
C ALA A 98 -6.54 -7.11 15.51
N SER A 99 -5.60 -7.32 14.59
CA SER A 99 -5.34 -8.60 13.93
C SER A 99 -4.23 -9.37 14.64
N HIS A 100 -4.28 -10.70 14.58
CA HIS A 100 -3.18 -11.57 15.04
C HIS A 100 -2.22 -11.98 13.91
N ARG A 101 -2.46 -11.50 12.68
CA ARG A 101 -1.66 -11.83 11.50
C ARG A 101 -0.25 -11.25 11.58
N GLN A 102 0.68 -11.95 10.94
CA GLN A 102 1.97 -11.37 10.59
C GLN A 102 1.78 -10.38 9.44
N VAL A 103 2.22 -9.14 9.63
CA VAL A 103 2.15 -8.07 8.64
C VAL A 103 3.55 -7.55 8.34
N ILE A 104 3.93 -7.53 7.08
CA ILE A 104 5.09 -6.79 6.60
C ILE A 104 4.57 -5.57 5.86
N ALA A 105 4.79 -4.39 6.42
CA ALA A 105 4.38 -3.12 5.84
C ALA A 105 5.62 -2.41 5.30
N PHE A 106 5.67 -2.16 3.98
CA PHE A 106 6.81 -1.49 3.40
C PHE A 106 6.47 -0.21 2.67
N ASP A 107 7.39 0.73 2.73
CA ASP A 107 7.34 2.00 2.00
C ASP A 107 8.75 2.45 1.63
N GLN A 108 8.88 3.21 0.56
CA GLN A 108 10.17 3.78 0.16
C GLN A 108 10.61 4.91 1.09
N SER A 109 9.66 5.67 1.64
CA SER A 109 9.91 6.81 2.51
C SER A 109 10.16 6.38 3.96
N LEU A 110 11.38 6.60 4.45
CA LEU A 110 11.70 6.40 5.86
C LEU A 110 10.85 7.30 6.77
N GLN A 111 10.50 8.51 6.33
CA GLN A 111 9.68 9.42 7.12
C GLN A 111 8.24 8.89 7.28
N MET A 112 7.69 8.26 6.25
CA MET A 112 6.39 7.58 6.35
C MET A 112 6.45 6.41 7.33
N LEU A 113 7.50 5.59 7.29
CA LEU A 113 7.69 4.48 8.23
C LEU A 113 7.87 4.96 9.68
N LYS A 114 8.57 6.06 9.91
CA LYS A 114 8.66 6.69 11.25
C LYS A 114 7.29 7.13 11.76
N ARG A 115 6.45 7.68 10.89
CA ARG A 115 5.06 8.02 11.24
C ARG A 115 4.21 6.79 11.49
N ALA A 116 4.38 5.74 10.69
CA ALA A 116 3.71 4.45 10.88
C ALA A 116 4.06 3.87 12.26
N ARG A 117 5.35 3.84 12.60
CA ARG A 117 5.85 3.43 13.93
C ARG A 117 5.23 4.25 15.06
N ALA A 118 5.32 5.58 14.97
CA ALA A 118 4.75 6.47 15.98
C ALA A 118 3.24 6.28 16.15
N ARG A 119 2.51 6.00 15.05
CA ARG A 119 1.07 5.72 15.08
C ARG A 119 0.77 4.39 15.78
N LEU A 120 1.52 3.33 15.48
CA LEU A 120 1.37 2.03 16.15
C LEU A 120 1.61 2.16 17.66
N ILE A 121 2.69 2.85 18.06
CA ILE A 121 3.00 3.10 19.49
C ILE A 121 1.89 3.92 20.15
N ARG A 122 1.42 4.99 19.52
CA ARG A 122 0.36 5.83 20.08
C ARG A 122 -0.95 5.08 20.28
N LEU A 123 -1.29 4.14 19.40
CA LEU A 123 -2.57 3.42 19.42
C LEU A 123 -2.50 2.11 20.22
N GLY A 124 -1.34 1.43 20.24
CA GLY A 124 -1.18 0.11 20.83
C GLY A 124 -0.13 0.05 21.97
N GLY A 125 0.48 1.18 22.32
CA GLY A 125 1.53 1.25 23.35
C GLY A 125 2.93 0.85 22.86
N SER A 126 3.01 -0.04 21.88
CA SER A 126 4.27 -0.51 21.26
C SER A 126 4.01 -0.96 19.83
N VAL A 127 5.07 -1.25 19.08
CA VAL A 127 4.97 -1.98 17.80
C VAL A 127 4.96 -3.47 18.12
N PRO A 128 3.88 -4.22 17.82
CA PRO A 128 3.84 -5.66 18.04
C PRO A 128 4.87 -6.39 17.18
N GLU A 129 5.53 -7.42 17.71
CA GLU A 129 6.54 -8.23 17.00
C GLU A 129 6.05 -8.83 15.65
N ARG A 130 4.75 -9.01 15.50
CA ARG A 130 4.13 -9.49 14.26
C ARG A 130 4.00 -8.42 13.17
N ILE A 131 4.29 -7.15 13.46
CA ILE A 131 4.23 -6.05 12.50
C ILE A 131 5.65 -5.58 12.22
N LEU A 132 6.12 -5.79 10.99
CA LEU A 132 7.44 -5.39 10.52
C LEU A 132 7.32 -4.17 9.61
N LEU A 133 8.11 -3.14 9.89
CA LEU A 133 8.23 -1.97 9.03
C LEU A 133 9.53 -2.08 8.22
N LEU A 134 9.39 -2.10 6.89
CA LEU A 134 10.52 -2.29 5.97
C LEU A 134 10.61 -1.12 4.99
N GLN A 135 11.77 -0.48 4.92
CA GLN A 135 12.05 0.45 3.84
C GLN A 135 12.48 -0.33 2.60
N ALA A 136 11.67 -0.27 1.54
CA ALA A 136 11.92 -0.94 0.26
C ALA A 136 11.26 -0.19 -0.89
N ASP A 137 11.74 -0.43 -2.12
CA ASP A 137 11.23 0.20 -3.34
C ASP A 137 10.20 -0.70 -4.02
N LEU A 138 9.02 -0.15 -4.27
CA LEU A 138 7.96 -0.85 -5.00
C LEU A 138 8.32 -1.09 -6.47
N SER A 139 9.16 -0.23 -7.07
CA SER A 139 9.66 -0.40 -8.43
C SER A 139 10.65 -1.56 -8.55
N ASN A 140 11.34 -1.90 -7.46
CA ASN A 140 12.32 -2.96 -7.37
C ASN A 140 12.03 -3.86 -6.17
N LEU A 141 11.03 -4.74 -6.34
CA LEU A 141 10.58 -5.63 -5.28
C LEU A 141 11.68 -6.60 -4.85
N VAL A 142 11.93 -6.65 -3.57
CA VAL A 142 12.98 -7.48 -2.93
C VAL A 142 12.43 -8.75 -2.30
N PHE A 143 11.19 -9.11 -2.58
CA PHE A 143 10.51 -10.27 -2.00
C PHE A 143 10.60 -11.49 -2.89
N ARG A 144 10.59 -12.67 -2.27
CA ARG A 144 10.47 -13.97 -2.97
C ARG A 144 9.04 -14.16 -3.43
N PRO A 145 8.81 -14.78 -4.60
CA PRO A 145 7.49 -15.20 -5.05
C PRO A 145 6.82 -16.18 -4.08
N GLY A 146 5.49 -16.17 -4.03
CA GLY A 146 4.70 -17.15 -3.28
C GLY A 146 4.94 -17.14 -1.77
N ARG A 147 5.04 -15.96 -1.14
CA ARG A 147 5.32 -15.84 0.30
C ARG A 147 4.22 -15.20 1.11
N PHE A 148 3.19 -14.70 0.46
CA PHE A 148 2.12 -13.96 1.12
C PHE A 148 0.75 -14.53 0.76
N ASP A 149 -0.13 -14.63 1.74
CA ASP A 149 -1.52 -15.06 1.53
C ASP A 149 -2.41 -13.88 1.15
N THR A 150 -2.00 -12.67 1.52
CA THR A 150 -2.73 -11.44 1.19
C THR A 150 -1.74 -10.33 0.90
N LEU A 151 -1.98 -9.60 -0.19
CA LEU A 151 -1.27 -8.38 -0.52
C LEU A 151 -2.25 -7.22 -0.58
N LEU A 152 -1.97 -6.17 0.17
CA LEU A 152 -2.68 -4.89 0.14
C LEU A 152 -1.80 -3.83 -0.51
N CYS A 153 -2.31 -3.12 -1.51
CA CYS A 153 -1.62 -1.99 -2.12
C CYS A 153 -2.62 -0.83 -2.29
N MET A 154 -2.63 0.08 -1.32
CA MET A 154 -3.62 1.15 -1.25
C MET A 154 -3.06 2.49 -1.70
N ASN A 155 -3.78 3.14 -2.63
CA ASN A 155 -3.48 4.51 -3.07
C ASN A 155 -2.06 4.69 -3.67
N VAL A 156 -1.58 3.69 -4.41
CA VAL A 156 -0.23 3.68 -4.97
C VAL A 156 -0.23 3.67 -6.50
N LEU A 157 -1.09 2.87 -7.15
CA LEU A 157 -1.06 2.63 -8.60
C LEU A 157 -1.17 3.90 -9.47
N HIS A 158 -1.85 4.93 -9.00
CA HIS A 158 -1.96 6.22 -9.69
C HIS A 158 -0.67 7.05 -9.69
N GLN A 159 0.36 6.56 -9.00
CA GLN A 159 1.70 7.15 -9.00
C GLN A 159 2.65 6.43 -9.97
N PHE A 160 2.25 5.27 -10.52
CA PHE A 160 3.08 4.44 -11.38
C PHE A 160 2.59 4.44 -12.84
N ALA A 161 3.46 4.88 -13.76
CA ALA A 161 3.20 4.77 -15.19
C ALA A 161 3.18 3.30 -15.62
N GLY A 162 4.12 2.49 -15.14
CA GLY A 162 4.27 1.06 -15.39
C GLY A 162 3.39 0.18 -14.51
N ALA A 163 2.12 0.53 -14.28
CA ALA A 163 1.21 -0.30 -13.48
C ALA A 163 0.97 -1.68 -14.11
N ALA A 164 1.03 -1.78 -15.44
CA ALA A 164 0.87 -3.05 -16.16
C ALA A 164 1.98 -4.08 -15.81
N GLU A 165 3.21 -3.60 -15.58
CA GLU A 165 4.32 -4.46 -15.15
C GLU A 165 4.32 -4.67 -13.64
N LEU A 166 3.82 -3.71 -12.87
CA LEU A 166 3.80 -3.78 -11.41
C LEU A 166 2.76 -4.77 -10.88
N ILE A 167 1.55 -4.78 -11.45
CA ILE A 167 0.44 -5.62 -10.98
C ILE A 167 0.81 -7.12 -11.01
N PRO A 168 1.33 -7.69 -12.12
CA PRO A 168 1.77 -9.09 -12.15
C PRO A 168 2.90 -9.40 -11.17
N LYS A 169 3.82 -8.45 -10.94
CA LYS A 169 4.91 -8.63 -9.96
C LYS A 169 4.35 -8.71 -8.53
N LEU A 170 3.33 -7.89 -8.20
CA LEU A 170 2.66 -7.95 -6.90
C LEU A 170 1.89 -9.28 -6.75
N SER A 171 1.14 -9.68 -7.76
CA SER A 171 0.42 -10.95 -7.78
C SER A 171 1.35 -12.15 -7.60
N GLY A 172 2.51 -12.16 -8.27
CA GLY A 172 3.51 -13.22 -8.15
C GLY A 172 4.13 -13.38 -6.76
N LEU A 173 3.91 -12.44 -5.83
CA LEU A 173 4.32 -12.58 -4.43
C LEU A 173 3.33 -13.41 -3.61
N LEU A 174 2.12 -13.62 -4.12
CA LEU A 174 1.08 -14.39 -3.45
C LEU A 174 1.30 -15.89 -3.62
N VAL A 175 0.89 -16.65 -2.61
CA VAL A 175 0.73 -18.10 -2.70
C VAL A 175 -0.47 -18.44 -3.60
N ASP A 176 -0.54 -19.69 -4.08
CA ASP A 176 -1.74 -20.18 -4.78
C ASP A 176 -2.97 -20.02 -3.88
N GLY A 177 -4.03 -19.41 -4.42
CA GLY A 177 -5.24 -19.05 -3.68
C GLY A 177 -5.09 -17.80 -2.79
N GLY A 178 -3.96 -17.10 -2.86
CA GLY A 178 -3.76 -15.82 -2.20
C GLY A 178 -4.62 -14.71 -2.78
N GLN A 179 -4.78 -13.59 -2.07
CA GLN A 179 -5.65 -12.48 -2.49
C GLN A 179 -4.92 -11.14 -2.57
N LEU A 180 -5.13 -10.46 -3.68
CA LEU A 180 -4.64 -9.11 -3.97
C LEU A 180 -5.75 -8.09 -3.72
N TYR A 181 -5.45 -7.06 -2.93
CA TYR A 181 -6.34 -5.93 -2.63
C TYR A 181 -5.69 -4.64 -3.11
N LEU A 182 -6.33 -3.94 -4.04
CA LEU A 182 -5.80 -2.72 -4.65
C LEU A 182 -6.78 -1.55 -4.51
N THR A 183 -6.26 -0.35 -4.22
CA THR A 183 -7.03 0.87 -4.44
C THR A 183 -6.23 1.87 -5.27
N SER A 184 -6.93 2.62 -6.11
CA SER A 184 -6.32 3.67 -6.93
C SER A 184 -7.28 4.80 -7.19
N LEU A 185 -6.75 6.02 -7.24
CA LEU A 185 -7.50 7.16 -7.77
C LEU A 185 -7.67 7.03 -9.28
N VAL A 186 -8.86 7.33 -9.74
CA VAL A 186 -9.25 7.28 -11.16
C VAL A 186 -10.13 8.47 -11.53
N SER A 187 -10.14 8.88 -12.79
CA SER A 187 -11.14 9.80 -13.31
C SER A 187 -12.47 9.06 -13.56
N ASN A 188 -13.59 9.70 -13.25
CA ASN A 188 -14.91 9.10 -13.38
C ASN A 188 -16.00 10.08 -13.80
N GLY A 189 -15.67 11.23 -14.38
CA GLY A 189 -16.60 12.28 -14.76
C GLY A 189 -16.99 13.24 -13.64
N ARG A 190 -16.47 13.07 -12.43
CA ARG A 190 -16.68 14.01 -11.31
C ARG A 190 -15.84 15.26 -11.48
N TYR A 191 -16.49 16.39 -11.75
CA TYR A 191 -15.82 17.64 -12.09
C TYR A 191 -14.73 18.07 -11.07
N ILE A 192 -15.04 18.06 -9.77
CA ILE A 192 -14.07 18.48 -8.73
C ILE A 192 -12.91 17.50 -8.63
N GLY A 193 -13.21 16.20 -8.53
CA GLY A 193 -12.19 15.15 -8.40
C GLY A 193 -11.28 15.06 -9.62
N ASP A 194 -11.86 15.09 -10.83
CA ASP A 194 -11.10 15.00 -12.07
C ASP A 194 -10.24 16.24 -12.33
N ARG A 195 -10.73 17.45 -11.99
CA ARG A 195 -9.90 18.68 -12.05
C ARG A 195 -8.74 18.60 -11.08
N TRP A 196 -8.97 18.08 -9.87
CA TRP A 196 -7.91 17.94 -8.87
C TRP A 196 -6.87 16.90 -9.31
N LEU A 197 -7.30 15.74 -9.84
CA LEU A 197 -6.40 14.77 -10.45
C LEU A 197 -5.57 15.38 -11.58
N GLY A 198 -6.19 16.16 -12.46
CA GLY A 198 -5.49 16.88 -13.53
C GLY A 198 -4.48 17.90 -13.01
N THR A 199 -4.73 18.51 -11.85
CA THR A 199 -3.78 19.42 -11.20
C THR A 199 -2.59 18.64 -10.65
N LEU A 200 -2.82 17.55 -9.94
CA LEU A 200 -1.75 16.68 -9.39
C LEU A 200 -0.88 16.07 -10.50
N TYR A 201 -1.48 15.74 -11.64
CA TYR A 201 -0.73 15.30 -12.82
C TYR A 201 0.18 16.42 -13.36
N ARG A 202 -0.36 17.65 -13.53
CA ARG A 202 0.42 18.79 -14.04
C ARG A 202 1.55 19.22 -13.10
N THR A 203 1.40 19.01 -11.80
CA THR A 203 2.47 19.27 -10.81
C THR A 203 3.47 18.13 -10.68
N GLY A 204 3.31 17.05 -11.46
CA GLY A 204 4.21 15.89 -11.44
C GLY A 204 4.06 15.00 -10.21
N GLU A 205 2.97 15.14 -9.47
CA GLU A 205 2.70 14.30 -8.29
C GLU A 205 2.14 12.94 -8.67
N PHE A 206 1.35 12.90 -9.75
CA PHE A 206 0.74 11.68 -10.27
C PHE A 206 1.12 11.50 -11.74
N VAL A 207 1.04 10.26 -12.21
CA VAL A 207 1.08 9.97 -13.64
C VAL A 207 -0.25 10.36 -14.29
N ARG A 208 -0.36 10.27 -15.62
CA ARG A 208 -1.61 10.51 -16.33
C ARG A 208 -2.75 9.73 -15.66
N PRO A 209 -3.80 10.43 -15.17
CA PRO A 209 -4.93 9.74 -14.55
C PRO A 209 -5.59 8.75 -15.51
N ARG A 210 -5.78 7.52 -15.06
CA ARG A 210 -6.58 6.51 -15.75
C ARG A 210 -8.04 6.73 -15.43
N SER A 211 -8.91 6.46 -16.38
CA SER A 211 -10.34 6.34 -16.08
C SER A 211 -10.61 5.06 -15.30
N GLY A 212 -11.79 4.98 -14.66
CA GLY A 212 -12.19 3.76 -13.97
C GLY A 212 -12.27 2.55 -14.90
N VAL A 213 -12.67 2.75 -16.15
CA VAL A 213 -12.72 1.69 -17.19
C VAL A 213 -11.30 1.26 -17.59
N GLU A 214 -10.40 2.21 -17.86
CA GLU A 214 -9.00 1.89 -18.19
C GLU A 214 -8.32 1.09 -17.07
N LEU A 215 -8.57 1.43 -15.80
CA LEU A 215 -7.98 0.67 -14.68
C LEU A 215 -8.61 -0.72 -14.56
N ARG A 216 -9.93 -0.84 -14.74
CA ARG A 216 -10.61 -2.13 -14.72
C ARG A 216 -10.07 -3.06 -15.80
N ASN A 217 -10.02 -2.61 -17.05
CA ASN A 217 -9.49 -3.40 -18.17
C ASN A 217 -8.04 -3.81 -17.90
N LEU A 218 -7.20 -2.89 -17.40
CA LEU A 218 -5.83 -3.21 -17.05
C LEU A 218 -5.73 -4.33 -16.01
N LEU A 219 -6.60 -4.33 -14.98
CA LEU A 219 -6.63 -5.37 -13.96
C LEU A 219 -7.11 -6.71 -14.53
N GLU A 220 -8.17 -6.70 -15.34
CA GLU A 220 -8.69 -7.89 -16.00
C GLU A 220 -7.67 -8.50 -16.99
N ASP A 221 -6.98 -7.66 -17.77
CA ASP A 221 -5.93 -8.09 -18.71
C ASP A 221 -4.69 -8.68 -17.98
N THR A 222 -4.38 -8.20 -16.79
CA THR A 222 -3.15 -8.61 -16.05
C THR A 222 -3.38 -9.72 -15.05
N LEU A 223 -4.57 -9.85 -14.46
CA LEU A 223 -4.92 -10.77 -13.39
C LEU A 223 -5.98 -11.81 -13.79
N GLY A 224 -6.60 -11.66 -14.95
CA GLY A 224 -7.70 -12.51 -15.42
C GLY A 224 -9.09 -11.97 -15.09
N GLU A 225 -10.13 -12.72 -15.46
CA GLU A 225 -11.53 -12.25 -15.39
C GLU A 225 -12.14 -12.23 -13.98
N GLU A 226 -11.52 -12.86 -13.00
CA GLU A 226 -12.03 -12.93 -11.62
C GLU A 226 -11.71 -11.69 -10.76
N VAL A 227 -11.60 -10.52 -11.37
CA VAL A 227 -11.39 -9.27 -10.67
C VAL A 227 -12.70 -8.69 -10.16
N SER A 228 -12.90 -8.67 -8.85
CA SER A 228 -13.98 -7.88 -8.25
C SER A 228 -13.60 -6.41 -8.26
N TYR A 229 -14.37 -5.58 -8.95
CA TYR A 229 -14.07 -4.15 -9.14
C TYR A 229 -15.27 -3.29 -8.76
N ARG A 230 -15.06 -2.30 -7.91
CA ARG A 230 -16.07 -1.31 -7.55
C ARG A 230 -15.48 0.09 -7.47
N MET A 231 -16.28 1.09 -7.78
CA MET A 231 -15.92 2.49 -7.65
C MET A 231 -16.75 3.19 -6.58
N LYS A 232 -16.12 4.09 -5.85
CA LYS A 232 -16.80 5.05 -4.98
C LYS A 232 -16.18 6.43 -5.18
N GLY A 233 -16.93 7.32 -5.84
CA GLY A 233 -16.36 8.59 -6.29
C GLY A 233 -15.19 8.36 -7.26
N ASN A 234 -14.08 9.03 -7.04
CA ASN A 234 -12.85 8.89 -7.82
C ASN A 234 -11.92 7.78 -7.30
N MET A 235 -12.41 6.93 -6.41
CA MET A 235 -11.63 5.82 -5.87
C MET A 235 -12.15 4.48 -6.42
N ALA A 236 -11.25 3.72 -7.02
CA ALA A 236 -11.44 2.33 -7.38
C ALA A 236 -10.95 1.42 -6.25
N PHE A 237 -11.71 0.37 -5.98
CA PHE A 237 -11.39 -0.73 -5.08
C PHE A 237 -11.46 -2.02 -5.88
N ALA A 238 -10.40 -2.77 -5.91
CA ALA A 238 -10.31 -4.02 -6.66
C ALA A 238 -9.77 -5.15 -5.78
N THR A 239 -10.29 -6.35 -5.98
CA THR A 239 -9.77 -7.58 -5.37
C THR A 239 -9.65 -8.65 -6.44
N ALA A 240 -8.58 -9.44 -6.39
CA ALA A 240 -8.37 -10.57 -7.27
C ALA A 240 -7.83 -11.75 -6.46
N GLY A 241 -8.28 -12.97 -6.79
CA GLY A 241 -7.65 -14.22 -6.37
C GLY A 241 -6.45 -14.54 -7.29
N CYS A 242 -5.43 -15.18 -6.77
CA CYS A 242 -4.23 -15.62 -7.51
C CYS A 242 -4.03 -17.11 -7.34
#